data_735eada454471b9bc39f0e8d529e0521
#
_entry.id   735eada454471b9bc39f0e8d529e0521
#
_cell.length_a   1.000
_cell.length_b   1.000
_cell.length_c   1.000
_cell.angle_alpha   90.00
_cell.angle_beta   90.00
_cell.angle_gamma   90.00
#
_symmetry.space_group_name_H-M   'P 1'
#
loop_
_entity.id
_entity.type
_entity.pdbx_description
1 polymer ?
#
loop_
_entity_poly.entity_id
_entity_poly.type
_entity_poly.pdbx_seq_one_letter_code
_entity_poly.pdbx_strand_id
1 'polypeptide(L)'
;MHEHPTPHQKTHQKSAPTSSGYGDLSNTPNSTAPTSEWVHEPEAAKLLALKPSTLRNMRRERRLDAGTHWVYATGSIGGPVVYCIPAIREMQRRRTVEAVRKEDERRAAELKRLQQTIEIYDEQTHAPLGGGGQW
;
A
#
# COMPACT_ATOMS: atom_id res chain seq x y z
N MET A 1 10.26 -53.58 56.91
CA MET A 1 10.08 -53.18 56.83
C MET A 1 10.23 -52.03 56.47
N HIS A 2 10.38 -51.33 56.14
CA HIS A 2 10.47 -50.42 55.66
C HIS A 2 10.03 -49.63 54.93
N GLU A 3 9.85 -49.13 54.60
CA GLU A 3 9.26 -48.44 53.90
C GLU A 3 9.54 -47.17 53.80
N HIS A 4 9.62 -46.51 53.17
CA HIS A 4 9.81 -45.42 52.89
C HIS A 4 9.26 -44.56 52.20
N PRO A 5 8.96 -43.97 52.06
CA PRO A 5 8.24 -43.21 51.52
C PRO A 5 8.80 -42.24 50.89
N THR A 6 8.73 -41.87 50.29
CA THR A 6 9.22 -41.05 49.59
C THR A 6 8.48 -39.98 49.35
N PRO A 7 8.59 -39.09 49.43
CA PRO A 7 7.93 -38.04 49.28
C PRO A 7 8.14 -37.38 48.13
N HIS A 8 7.81 -36.99 47.78
CA HIS A 8 7.91 -36.44 46.69
C HIS A 8 7.51 -35.21 46.71
N GLN A 9 7.78 -34.59 46.62
CA GLN A 9 7.46 -33.50 46.50
C GLN A 9 7.35 -33.01 45.40
N LYS A 10 6.86 -32.61 45.03
CA LYS A 10 6.52 -32.14 43.97
C LYS A 10 6.48 -30.83 44.01
N THR A 11 6.91 -30.29 43.95
CA THR A 11 6.98 -29.13 43.95
C THR A 11 6.70 -28.48 42.88
N HIS A 12 6.22 -28.00 42.67
CA HIS A 12 5.80 -27.45 41.63
C HIS A 12 5.77 -26.14 41.78
N GLN A 13 6.22 -25.64 41.56
CA GLN A 13 6.21 -24.52 41.48
C GLN A 13 5.74 -23.92 40.57
N LYS A 14 5.32 -23.53 40.34
CA LYS A 14 4.70 -22.97 39.49
C LYS A 14 4.93 -21.73 39.49
N SER A 15 5.34 -21.27 39.27
CA SER A 15 5.50 -20.22 39.08
C SER A 15 4.94 -19.33 38.62
N ALA A 16 4.65 -18.84 38.52
CA ALA A 16 4.03 -18.12 37.95
C ALA A 16 4.22 -16.99 37.63
N PRO A 17 4.21 -16.49 37.40
CA PRO A 17 4.22 -15.63 36.85
C PRO A 17 4.05 -14.60 36.78
N THR A 18 3.86 -14.31 36.78
CA THR A 18 3.63 -13.57 36.62
C THR A 18 3.56 -12.54 36.19
N SER A 19 3.61 -12.29 35.96
CA SER A 19 3.50 -11.55 35.37
C SER A 19 3.14 -10.63 35.19
N SER A 20 2.92 -10.51 35.22
CA SER A 20 2.47 -9.85 34.97
C SER A 20 2.45 -8.66 34.71
N GLY A 21 2.33 -8.35 34.73
CA GLY A 21 2.14 -7.27 34.50
C GLY A 21 2.57 -6.65 33.64
N TYR A 22 3.04 -6.75 33.31
CA TYR A 22 3.48 -6.25 32.48
C TYR A 22 2.83 -5.99 31.53
N GLY A 23 2.40 -6.32 31.46
CA GLY A 23 1.70 -6.29 30.53
C GLY A 23 1.57 -5.02 30.12
N ASP A 24 1.54 -4.52 30.48
CA ASP A 24 1.26 -3.37 30.18
C ASP A 24 2.03 -2.79 29.30
N LEU A 25 2.84 -2.97 29.40
CA LEU A 25 3.54 -2.45 28.61
C LEU A 25 3.17 -2.55 27.48
N SER A 26 2.79 -3.20 27.38
CA SER A 26 2.40 -3.52 26.28
C SER A 26 1.92 -2.53 25.61
N ASN A 27 1.57 -1.92 25.92
CA ASN A 27 0.95 -1.09 25.24
C ASN A 27 1.72 -0.28 24.53
N THR A 28 2.64 -0.46 24.42
CA THR A 28 3.27 0.26 23.65
C THR A 28 2.71 0.07 22.46
N PRO A 29 2.19 0.88 21.96
CA PRO A 29 1.49 0.76 20.82
C PRO A 29 2.31 0.32 19.77
N ASN A 30 3.37 0.60 19.78
CA ASN A 30 4.02 0.27 18.70
C ASN A 30 4.69 -0.86 18.80
N SER A 31 4.62 -1.44 19.62
CA SER A 31 5.22 -2.56 19.60
C SER A 31 4.74 -3.35 18.67
N THR A 32 4.77 -3.17 17.68
CA THR A 32 4.31 -3.80 16.76
C THR A 32 5.07 -4.92 16.58
N ALA A 33 4.63 -5.88 16.68
CA ALA A 33 5.22 -7.05 16.34
C ALA A 33 5.70 -6.86 14.98
N PRO A 34 6.73 -7.31 14.65
CA PRO A 34 7.22 -7.13 13.36
C PRO A 34 6.31 -7.84 12.45
N THR A 35 5.61 -7.14 11.77
CA THR A 35 4.78 -7.70 10.80
C THR A 35 5.71 -8.16 9.78
N SER A 36 5.61 -9.31 9.37
CA SER A 36 6.43 -9.80 8.31
C SER A 36 6.22 -8.93 7.11
N GLU A 37 7.28 -8.43 6.54
CA GLU A 37 7.14 -7.63 5.35
C GLU A 37 6.69 -8.46 4.19
N TRP A 38 7.01 -9.72 4.18
CA TRP A 38 6.70 -10.62 3.08
C TRP A 38 5.56 -11.54 3.44
N VAL A 39 4.47 -11.45 2.73
CA VAL A 39 3.29 -12.24 3.02
C VAL A 39 2.76 -12.89 1.76
N HIS A 40 2.01 -13.94 1.93
CA HIS A 40 1.43 -14.66 0.80
C HIS A 40 0.29 -13.85 0.16
N GLU A 41 -0.09 -14.24 -1.03
CA GLU A 41 -1.04 -13.49 -1.83
C GLU A 41 -2.36 -13.18 -1.11
N PRO A 42 -3.02 -14.12 -0.48
CA PRO A 42 -4.31 -13.79 0.15
C PRO A 42 -4.17 -12.72 1.22
N GLU A 43 -3.13 -12.81 2.01
CA GLU A 43 -2.93 -11.84 3.05
C GLU A 43 -2.44 -10.51 2.48
N ALA A 44 -1.58 -10.57 1.48
CA ALA A 44 -1.12 -9.36 0.81
C ALA A 44 -2.30 -8.59 0.22
N ALA A 45 -3.20 -9.30 -0.45
CA ALA A 45 -4.37 -8.68 -1.04
C ALA A 45 -5.21 -7.99 0.04
N LYS A 46 -5.36 -8.66 1.17
CA LYS A 46 -6.13 -8.09 2.26
C LYS A 46 -5.46 -6.83 2.80
N LEU A 47 -4.17 -6.89 3.03
CA LEU A 47 -3.43 -5.75 3.58
C LEU A 47 -3.40 -4.57 2.60
N LEU A 48 -3.41 -4.85 1.32
CA LEU A 48 -3.36 -3.81 0.30
C LEU A 48 -4.76 -3.39 -0.16
N ALA A 49 -5.80 -4.00 0.40
CA ALA A 49 -7.18 -3.73 0.04
C ALA A 49 -7.43 -3.97 -1.45
N LEU A 50 -6.86 -5.04 -1.96
CA LEU A 50 -7.03 -5.42 -3.35
C LEU A 50 -7.61 -6.81 -3.43
N LYS A 51 -8.16 -7.15 -4.57
CA LYS A 51 -8.56 -8.53 -4.79
C LYS A 51 -7.32 -9.35 -5.11
N PRO A 52 -7.27 -10.60 -4.68
CA PRO A 52 -6.11 -11.44 -5.00
C PRO A 52 -5.86 -11.52 -6.51
N SER A 53 -6.94 -11.55 -7.30
CA SER A 53 -6.78 -11.60 -8.75
C SER A 53 -6.14 -10.32 -9.28
N THR A 54 -6.47 -9.17 -8.71
CA THR A 54 -5.90 -7.90 -9.11
C THR A 54 -4.39 -7.92 -8.83
N LEU A 55 -4.03 -8.39 -7.64
CA LEU A 55 -2.62 -8.44 -7.26
C LEU A 55 -1.86 -9.38 -8.19
N ARG A 56 -2.46 -10.52 -8.51
CA ARG A 56 -1.84 -11.48 -9.41
C ARG A 56 -1.67 -10.89 -10.81
N ASN A 57 -2.67 -10.15 -11.27
CA ASN A 57 -2.58 -9.53 -12.59
C ASN A 57 -1.49 -8.45 -12.61
N MET A 58 -1.39 -7.67 -11.56
CA MET A 58 -0.34 -6.66 -11.48
C MET A 58 1.03 -7.31 -11.58
N ARG A 59 1.20 -8.48 -10.97
CA ARG A 59 2.45 -9.20 -11.06
C ARG A 59 2.69 -9.71 -12.49
N ARG A 60 1.67 -10.31 -13.07
CA ARG A 60 1.81 -10.87 -14.42
C ARG A 60 2.03 -9.79 -15.46
N GLU A 61 1.43 -8.63 -15.28
CA GLU A 61 1.58 -7.53 -16.22
C GLU A 61 2.84 -6.74 -15.96
N ARG A 62 3.69 -7.22 -15.08
CA ARG A 62 4.97 -6.58 -14.78
C ARG A 62 4.80 -5.18 -14.18
N ARG A 63 3.68 -4.93 -13.54
CA ARG A 63 3.50 -3.68 -12.82
C ARG A 63 4.13 -3.78 -11.43
N LEU A 64 4.46 -4.97 -10.99
CA LEU A 64 5.20 -5.21 -9.76
C LEU A 64 6.52 -5.82 -10.16
N ASP A 65 7.61 -5.28 -9.62
CA ASP A 65 8.94 -5.73 -9.97
C ASP A 65 9.34 -6.94 -9.15
N ALA A 66 9.82 -7.95 -9.85
CA ALA A 66 10.32 -9.15 -9.17
C ALA A 66 11.54 -8.77 -8.35
N GLY A 67 11.61 -9.30 -7.17
CA GLY A 67 12.73 -9.01 -6.28
C GLY A 67 12.45 -7.85 -5.35
N THR A 68 11.76 -6.83 -5.83
CA THR A 68 11.44 -5.67 -5.01
C THR A 68 10.06 -5.78 -4.39
N HIS A 69 9.08 -6.09 -5.22
CA HIS A 69 7.70 -6.14 -4.76
C HIS A 69 7.22 -7.55 -4.47
N TRP A 70 7.84 -8.53 -5.07
CA TRP A 70 7.44 -9.91 -4.86
C TRP A 70 8.60 -10.84 -5.17
N VAL A 71 8.57 -12.03 -4.60
CA VAL A 71 9.57 -13.04 -4.90
C VAL A 71 8.89 -14.39 -4.79
N TYR A 72 9.53 -15.41 -5.38
CA TYR A 72 9.12 -16.77 -5.12
C TYR A 72 9.73 -17.14 -3.77
N ALA A 73 8.91 -17.60 -2.85
CA ALA A 73 9.39 -17.90 -1.50
C ALA A 73 10.52 -18.92 -1.50
N THR A 74 10.53 -19.82 -2.47
CA THR A 74 11.59 -20.80 -2.58
C THR A 74 12.74 -20.33 -3.44
N GLY A 75 12.60 -19.20 -4.07
CA GLY A 75 13.61 -18.72 -5.00
C GLY A 75 13.51 -19.34 -6.37
N SER A 76 12.53 -20.19 -6.59
CA SER A 76 12.40 -20.91 -7.85
C SER A 76 11.05 -20.67 -8.50
N ILE A 77 11.07 -20.63 -9.82
CA ILE A 77 9.83 -20.47 -10.57
C ILE A 77 8.87 -21.58 -10.19
N GLY A 78 7.63 -21.20 -10.02
CA GLY A 78 6.62 -22.17 -9.64
C GLY A 78 6.41 -22.29 -8.16
N GLY A 79 7.26 -21.70 -7.36
CA GLY A 79 7.08 -21.74 -5.93
C GLY A 79 6.01 -20.76 -5.49
N PRO A 80 5.65 -20.80 -4.23
CA PRO A 80 4.69 -19.85 -3.69
C PRO A 80 5.23 -18.42 -3.83
N VAL A 81 4.34 -17.48 -4.06
CA VAL A 81 4.74 -16.10 -4.23
C VAL A 81 4.45 -15.35 -2.93
N VAL A 82 5.39 -14.54 -2.50
CA VAL A 82 5.19 -13.66 -1.36
C VAL A 82 5.44 -12.24 -1.82
N TYR A 83 4.74 -11.30 -1.20
CA TYR A 83 4.75 -9.90 -1.60
C TYR A 83 5.29 -9.04 -0.47
N CYS A 84 6.08 -8.04 -0.84
CA CYS A 84 6.63 -7.11 0.13
C CYS A 84 5.66 -5.95 0.27
N ILE A 85 4.94 -5.90 1.35
CA ILE A 85 3.89 -4.92 1.55
C ILE A 85 4.43 -3.48 1.59
N PRO A 86 5.49 -3.18 2.35
CA PRO A 86 5.98 -1.80 2.37
C PRO A 86 6.42 -1.31 1.00
N ALA A 87 7.07 -2.16 0.22
CA ALA A 87 7.55 -1.76 -1.10
C ALA A 87 6.38 -1.50 -2.05
N ILE A 88 5.34 -2.32 -1.98
CA ILE A 88 4.18 -2.13 -2.83
C ILE A 88 3.43 -0.85 -2.43
N ARG A 89 3.30 -0.59 -1.16
CA ARG A 89 2.65 0.64 -0.69
C ARG A 89 3.40 1.88 -1.15
N GLU A 90 4.71 1.83 -1.10
CA GLU A 90 5.51 2.95 -1.55
C GLU A 90 5.35 3.16 -3.06
N MET A 91 5.32 2.09 -3.82
CA MET A 91 5.10 2.17 -5.25
C MET A 91 3.72 2.75 -5.55
N GLN A 92 2.69 2.29 -4.83
CA GLN A 92 1.34 2.80 -5.01
C GLN A 92 1.26 4.29 -4.71
N ARG A 93 1.90 4.71 -3.63
CA ARG A 93 1.90 6.11 -3.25
C ARG A 93 2.57 6.96 -4.31
N ARG A 94 3.73 6.54 -4.75
CA ARG A 94 4.48 7.26 -5.76
C ARG A 94 3.72 7.37 -7.07
N ARG A 95 3.14 6.27 -7.52
CA ARG A 95 2.40 6.26 -8.77
C ARG A 95 1.13 7.09 -8.68
N THR A 96 0.50 7.11 -7.53
CA THR A 96 -0.70 7.92 -7.33
C THR A 96 -0.36 9.40 -7.43
N VAL A 97 0.71 9.82 -6.77
CA VAL A 97 1.12 11.21 -6.81
C VAL A 97 1.43 11.61 -8.25
N GLU A 98 2.14 10.75 -8.97
CA GLU A 98 2.49 11.02 -10.35
C GLU A 98 1.25 11.08 -11.24
N ALA A 99 0.31 10.18 -11.03
CA ALA A 99 -0.91 10.16 -11.83
C ALA A 99 -1.74 11.42 -11.59
N VAL A 100 -1.84 11.85 -10.33
CA VAL A 100 -2.59 13.05 -10.00
C VAL A 100 -1.91 14.27 -10.60
N ARG A 101 -0.59 14.33 -10.52
CA ARG A 101 0.15 15.42 -11.10
C ARG A 101 -0.09 15.53 -12.60
N LYS A 102 -0.05 14.40 -13.29
CA LYS A 102 -0.30 14.40 -14.73
C LYS A 102 -1.72 14.81 -15.06
N GLU A 103 -2.67 14.39 -14.25
CA GLU A 103 -4.05 14.77 -14.47
C GLU A 103 -4.26 16.26 -14.25
N ASP A 104 -3.62 16.81 -13.23
CA ASP A 104 -3.71 18.25 -12.96
C ASP A 104 -3.10 19.05 -14.11
N GLU A 105 -1.97 18.59 -14.62
CA GLU A 105 -1.34 19.23 -15.75
C GLU A 105 -2.22 19.19 -16.99
N ARG A 106 -2.86 18.04 -17.21
CA ARG A 106 -3.77 17.89 -18.34
C ARG A 106 -4.95 18.83 -18.20
N ARG A 107 -5.50 18.95 -17.01
CA ARG A 107 -6.63 19.84 -16.75
C ARG A 107 -6.23 21.29 -16.92
N ALA A 108 -5.06 21.65 -16.44
CA ALA A 108 -4.56 23.01 -16.57
C ALA A 108 -4.37 23.37 -18.06
N ALA A 109 -3.80 22.44 -18.82
CA ALA A 109 -3.60 22.68 -20.24
C ALA A 109 -4.93 22.78 -20.96
N GLU A 110 -5.91 21.98 -20.58
CA GLU A 110 -7.22 22.05 -21.19
C GLU A 110 -7.90 23.38 -20.90
N LEU A 111 -7.83 23.84 -19.67
CA LEU A 111 -8.41 25.13 -19.30
C LEU A 111 -7.74 26.25 -20.06
N LYS A 112 -6.43 26.20 -20.21
CA LYS A 112 -5.70 27.21 -20.92
C LYS A 112 -6.13 27.23 -22.39
N ARG A 113 -6.28 26.06 -22.97
CA ARG A 113 -6.71 25.94 -24.35
C ARG A 113 -8.11 26.53 -24.55
N LEU A 114 -9.02 26.24 -23.63
CA LEU A 114 -10.35 26.74 -23.71
C LEU A 114 -10.37 28.28 -23.56
N GLN A 115 -9.55 28.77 -22.67
CA GLN A 115 -9.48 30.21 -22.46
C GLN A 115 -8.97 30.91 -23.68
N GLN A 116 -7.97 30.36 -24.34
CA GLN A 116 -7.46 30.93 -25.59
C GLN A 116 -8.54 30.92 -26.66
N THR A 117 -9.33 29.88 -26.72
CA THR A 117 -10.39 29.77 -27.68
C THR A 117 -11.43 30.88 -27.43
N ILE A 118 -11.76 31.12 -26.21
CA ILE A 118 -12.72 32.15 -25.86
C ILE A 118 -12.19 33.51 -26.22
N GLU A 119 -10.93 33.76 -25.96
CA GLU A 119 -10.34 35.05 -26.29
C GLU A 119 -10.35 35.30 -27.79
N ILE A 120 -10.01 34.31 -28.54
CA ILE A 120 -10.02 34.45 -29.99
C ILE A 120 -11.42 34.70 -30.48
N TYR A 121 -12.39 34.03 -29.92
CA TYR A 121 -13.76 34.21 -30.32
C TYR A 121 -14.23 35.63 -30.01
N ASP A 122 -13.89 36.14 -28.87
CA ASP A 122 -14.25 37.49 -28.52
C ASP A 122 -13.64 38.50 -29.43
N GLU A 123 -12.40 38.34 -29.77
CA GLU A 123 -11.72 39.21 -30.64
C GLU A 123 -12.38 39.22 -32.01
N GLN A 124 -12.73 38.09 -32.52
CA GLN A 124 -13.38 38.01 -33.80
C GLN A 124 -14.76 38.61 -33.75
N THR A 125 -15.45 38.48 -32.69
CA THR A 125 -16.76 39.01 -32.55
C THR A 125 -16.68 40.54 -32.53
N HIS A 126 -15.67 41.08 -31.92
CA HIS A 126 -15.56 42.49 -31.87
C HIS A 126 -15.11 43.09 -33.17
N ALA A 127 -14.19 42.50 -33.81
CA ALA A 127 -13.66 43.03 -35.03
C ALA A 127 -14.76 43.34 -36.05
N PRO A 128 -15.61 42.42 -36.33
CA PRO A 128 -16.65 42.73 -37.30
C PRO A 128 -17.55 43.81 -36.87
N LEU A 129 -17.82 43.89 -35.61
CA LEU A 129 -18.67 44.93 -35.18
C LEU A 129 -18.03 46.22 -35.41
N GLY A 130 -16.81 46.34 -35.08
CA GLY A 130 -16.14 47.58 -35.29
C GLY A 130 -16.16 47.92 -36.72
N GLY A 131 -15.85 46.97 -37.52
CA GLY A 131 -15.81 47.27 -38.88
C GLY A 131 -17.16 47.63 -39.41
N GLY A 132 -18.13 46.94 -38.90
CA GLY A 132 -19.37 47.19 -39.48
C GLY A 132 -19.83 48.55 -39.25
N GLY A 133 -19.31 49.08 -38.28
CA GLY A 133 -19.89 50.29 -38.00
C GLY A 133 -19.61 51.32 -38.96
N GLN A 134 -18.94 51.22 -39.88
CA GLN A 134 -18.72 52.17 -40.59
C GLN A 134 -19.46 52.32 -41.66
N TRP A 135 -20.30 52.37 -41.90
CA TRP A 135 -21.00 52.70 -42.97
C TRP A 135 -22.05 53.45 -42.52
#